data_5d18c0c0c26b44c3840845a338854931
#
_entry.id   5d18c0c0c26b44c3840845a338854931
#
_cell.length_a   1.000
_cell.length_b   1.000
_cell.length_c   1.000
_cell.angle_alpha   90.00
_cell.angle_beta   90.00
_cell.angle_gamma   90.00
#
_symmetry.space_group_name_H-M   'P 1'
#
loop_
_entity.id
_entity.type
_entity.pdbx_description
1 polymer ?
#
loop_
_entity_poly.entity_id
_entity_poly.type
_entity_poly.pdbx_seq_one_letter_code
_entity_poly.pdbx_strand_id
1 'polypeptide(L)'
;ASGLITNITPDHLNDLGSFMDYANVKGEFISELGLGQLIVNGHDPTIIGLLRELDFKGEVITFGVDELPESIGMKECVCGNEIAVKEIISGCGYYFCKCGITTPQVDYIATNVDLPNRTFDLHTPTEKLTVKMGVDGLHNVYNLTGVIIAAHEFLDLPPDKILPSIASFTGVSGRMEEVGEVKGKDIFVDYAHNPAGVETVLKEFKKLFGDFTTVITVSSESGHVGDLDIFNSVLKFSKFIVPASVASQKVALEKLRANPKLNDRIFLNHVDDFEKKGTLGASEEEVRDGLRKAINLDCEMVIAIGEAATKYKSIIFDL
;
A
#
# COMPACT_ATOMS: atom_id res chain seq x y z
N ALA A 1 -0.75 12.02 25.51
CA ALA A 1 -0.98 11.88 24.07
C ALA A 1 -0.74 10.42 23.68
N SER A 2 -1.38 9.96 22.61
CA SER A 2 -1.28 8.58 22.13
C SER A 2 -1.15 8.58 20.61
N GLY A 3 -0.41 7.62 20.07
CA GLY A 3 -0.16 7.51 18.64
C GLY A 3 -0.13 6.07 18.13
N LEU A 4 -0.41 5.89 16.83
CA LEU A 4 -0.32 4.63 16.12
C LEU A 4 0.46 4.84 14.82
N ILE A 5 1.51 4.03 14.58
CA ILE A 5 2.27 4.02 13.34
C ILE A 5 2.26 2.60 12.78
N THR A 6 1.66 2.43 11.60
CA THR A 6 1.52 1.11 10.95
C THR A 6 2.70 0.75 10.08
N ASN A 7 3.27 1.71 9.36
CA ASN A 7 4.48 1.54 8.54
C ASN A 7 5.07 2.90 8.14
N ILE A 8 6.34 2.89 7.73
CA ILE A 8 7.02 4.01 7.07
C ILE A 8 7.68 3.46 5.80
N THR A 9 7.15 3.84 4.64
CA THR A 9 7.65 3.45 3.31
C THR A 9 8.01 4.70 2.52
N PRO A 10 8.94 4.62 1.53
CA PRO A 10 9.35 5.78 0.74
C PRO A 10 8.17 6.49 0.07
N ASP A 11 8.04 7.78 0.34
CA ASP A 11 7.05 8.68 -0.26
C ASP A 11 7.58 10.12 -0.21
N HIS A 12 7.05 11.03 -1.06
CA HIS A 12 7.44 12.45 -1.09
C HIS A 12 8.96 12.71 -1.25
N LEU A 13 9.72 11.82 -1.90
CA LEU A 13 11.17 11.94 -1.98
C LEU A 13 11.64 13.14 -2.81
N ASN A 14 10.82 13.64 -3.75
CA ASN A 14 11.13 14.85 -4.51
C ASN A 14 11.19 16.11 -3.64
N ASP A 15 10.34 16.16 -2.61
CA ASP A 15 10.22 17.32 -1.74
C ASP A 15 11.19 17.24 -0.56
N LEU A 16 11.46 16.04 -0.07
CA LEU A 16 12.22 15.80 1.15
C LEU A 16 13.66 15.34 0.91
N GLY A 17 13.99 14.86 -0.30
CA GLY A 17 15.33 14.47 -0.71
C GLY A 17 15.63 12.99 -0.54
N SER A 18 15.76 12.47 0.68
CA SER A 18 16.06 11.05 0.92
C SER A 18 14.94 10.34 1.69
N PHE A 19 14.98 9.01 1.67
CA PHE A 19 14.07 8.21 2.52
C PHE A 19 14.27 8.51 4.01
N MET A 20 15.50 8.75 4.45
CA MET A 20 15.77 9.07 5.84
C MET A 20 15.25 10.46 6.23
N ASP A 21 15.27 11.44 5.33
CA ASP A 21 14.65 12.74 5.59
C ASP A 21 13.15 12.60 5.78
N TYR A 22 12.48 11.80 4.92
CA TYR A 22 11.07 11.47 5.09
C TYR A 22 10.78 10.73 6.41
N ALA A 23 11.60 9.73 6.76
CA ALA A 23 11.48 8.98 8.00
C ALA A 23 11.64 9.89 9.23
N ASN A 24 12.58 10.84 9.19
CA ASN A 24 12.82 11.80 10.26
C ASN A 24 11.63 12.75 10.47
N VAL A 25 10.98 13.21 9.39
CA VAL A 25 9.72 13.99 9.52
C VAL A 25 8.65 13.18 10.26
N LYS A 26 8.53 11.86 9.99
CA LYS A 26 7.64 11.00 10.78
C LYS A 26 8.13 10.81 12.23
N GLY A 27 9.45 10.87 12.45
CA GLY A 27 10.07 10.85 13.78
C GLY A 27 9.70 12.05 14.65
N GLU A 28 9.43 13.22 14.05
CA GLU A 28 8.94 14.39 14.79
C GLU A 28 7.64 14.08 15.54
N PHE A 29 6.71 13.34 14.91
CA PHE A 29 5.49 12.87 15.56
C PHE A 29 5.79 12.03 16.82
N ILE A 30 6.79 11.14 16.75
CA ILE A 30 7.22 10.33 17.90
C ILE A 30 7.76 11.25 19.02
N SER A 31 8.58 12.24 18.67
CA SER A 31 9.16 13.18 19.64
C SER A 31 8.10 14.03 20.33
N GLU A 32 7.07 14.47 19.59
CA GLU A 32 5.97 15.28 20.15
C GLU A 32 5.09 14.51 21.14
N LEU A 33 5.07 13.18 21.08
CA LEU A 33 4.32 12.35 22.05
C LEU A 33 4.94 12.41 23.45
N GLY A 34 6.24 12.72 23.58
CA GLY A 34 6.94 12.83 24.86
C GLY A 34 6.89 11.53 25.67
N LEU A 35 6.19 11.53 26.80
CA LEU A 35 5.96 10.35 27.65
C LEU A 35 4.63 9.64 27.35
N GLY A 36 4.02 9.91 26.19
CA GLY A 36 2.76 9.30 25.78
C GLY A 36 2.88 7.82 25.42
N GLN A 37 1.76 7.25 24.98
CA GLN A 37 1.69 5.87 24.49
C GLN A 37 1.83 5.83 22.97
N LEU A 38 2.59 4.87 22.46
CA LEU A 38 2.80 4.68 21.02
C LEU A 38 2.65 3.20 20.64
N ILE A 39 1.67 2.92 19.78
CA ILE A 39 1.47 1.61 19.17
C ILE A 39 2.24 1.59 17.85
N VAL A 40 3.09 0.57 17.64
CA VAL A 40 3.95 0.47 16.47
C VAL A 40 3.97 -0.93 15.87
N ASN A 41 4.09 -0.98 14.54
CA ASN A 41 4.41 -2.21 13.84
C ASN A 41 5.88 -2.59 14.08
N GLY A 42 6.10 -3.64 14.88
CA GLY A 42 7.43 -4.17 15.18
C GLY A 42 8.14 -4.80 13.97
N HIS A 43 7.41 -5.07 12.89
CA HIS A 43 7.95 -5.61 11.64
C HIS A 43 8.50 -4.53 10.70
N ASP A 44 8.35 -3.24 11.03
CA ASP A 44 8.96 -2.13 10.28
C ASP A 44 10.29 -1.70 10.91
N PRO A 45 11.45 -2.00 10.26
CA PRO A 45 12.76 -1.65 10.79
C PRO A 45 12.98 -0.14 10.95
N THR A 46 12.31 0.68 10.14
CA THR A 46 12.43 2.15 10.21
C THR A 46 11.80 2.67 11.49
N ILE A 47 10.62 2.19 11.86
CA ILE A 47 9.93 2.60 13.09
C ILE A 47 10.77 2.22 14.33
N ILE A 48 11.22 0.96 14.38
CA ILE A 48 12.05 0.48 15.51
C ILE A 48 13.39 1.22 15.58
N GLY A 49 13.95 1.55 14.41
CA GLY A 49 15.15 2.38 14.32
C GLY A 49 14.95 3.79 14.88
N LEU A 50 13.88 4.47 14.49
CA LEU A 50 13.54 5.81 14.96
C LEU A 50 13.28 5.85 16.47
N LEU A 51 12.56 4.86 17.01
CA LEU A 51 12.33 4.77 18.46
C LEU A 51 13.64 4.73 19.24
N ARG A 52 14.62 3.96 18.75
CA ARG A 52 15.94 3.86 19.35
C ARG A 52 16.75 5.14 19.19
N GLU A 53 16.76 5.75 18.01
CA GLU A 53 17.54 6.97 17.71
C GLU A 53 17.03 8.16 18.50
N LEU A 54 15.71 8.32 18.61
CA LEU A 54 15.04 9.39 19.34
C LEU A 54 15.03 9.14 20.87
N ASP A 55 15.51 7.98 21.32
CA ASP A 55 15.51 7.58 22.73
C ASP A 55 14.12 7.80 23.38
N PHE A 56 13.07 7.36 22.67
CA PHE A 56 11.69 7.56 23.11
C PHE A 56 11.46 6.98 24.50
N LYS A 57 10.89 7.77 25.40
CA LYS A 57 10.72 7.44 26.82
C LYS A 57 9.28 7.12 27.22
N GLY A 58 8.34 7.24 26.28
CA GLY A 58 6.95 6.86 26.49
C GLY A 58 6.75 5.35 26.50
N GLU A 59 5.52 4.94 26.66
CA GLU A 59 5.13 3.53 26.59
C GLU A 59 5.04 3.10 25.12
N VAL A 60 5.70 1.99 24.77
CA VAL A 60 5.66 1.42 23.42
C VAL A 60 4.93 0.09 23.46
N ILE A 61 3.90 -0.04 22.64
CA ILE A 61 3.15 -1.28 22.41
C ILE A 61 3.44 -1.73 20.98
N THR A 62 3.96 -2.94 20.84
CA THR A 62 4.37 -3.48 19.55
C THR A 62 3.39 -4.50 19.00
N PHE A 63 3.20 -4.51 17.68
CA PHE A 63 2.42 -5.55 17.02
C PHE A 63 3.08 -6.07 15.74
N GLY A 64 2.64 -7.24 15.30
CA GLY A 64 3.11 -7.88 14.09
C GLY A 64 2.15 -8.95 13.58
N VAL A 65 2.55 -9.61 12.50
CA VAL A 65 1.80 -10.72 11.87
C VAL A 65 2.75 -11.90 11.69
N ASP A 66 2.38 -13.07 12.18
CA ASP A 66 3.17 -14.30 12.02
C ASP A 66 2.75 -15.01 10.73
N GLU A 67 3.39 -14.64 9.64
CA GLU A 67 3.24 -15.22 8.31
C GLU A 67 4.60 -15.55 7.69
N LEU A 68 4.59 -16.44 6.71
CA LEU A 68 5.81 -16.78 5.99
C LEU A 68 6.22 -15.60 5.10
N PRO A 69 7.52 -15.23 5.13
CA PRO A 69 8.04 -14.23 4.21
C PRO A 69 7.87 -14.67 2.75
N GLU A 70 7.42 -13.76 1.92
CA GLU A 70 7.21 -14.03 0.48
C GLU A 70 8.35 -13.52 -0.40
N SER A 71 9.15 -12.57 0.10
CA SER A 71 10.24 -11.93 -0.62
C SER A 71 11.35 -11.46 0.32
N ILE A 72 12.44 -11.01 -0.28
CA ILE A 72 13.50 -10.29 0.43
C ILE A 72 13.58 -8.91 -0.21
N GLY A 73 13.26 -7.89 0.58
CA GLY A 73 13.45 -6.49 0.22
C GLY A 73 14.69 -5.90 0.86
N MET A 74 15.10 -4.74 0.35
CA MET A 74 16.18 -3.94 0.93
C MET A 74 15.61 -2.65 1.48
N LYS A 75 16.03 -2.27 2.69
CA LYS A 75 15.61 -1.02 3.34
C LYS A 75 16.81 -0.33 3.97
N GLU A 76 16.82 0.99 3.94
CA GLU A 76 17.85 1.75 4.63
C GLU A 76 17.55 1.77 6.14
N CYS A 77 18.56 1.49 6.95
CA CYS A 77 18.49 1.58 8.40
C CYS A 77 18.84 3.01 8.86
N VAL A 78 18.27 3.46 9.96
CA VAL A 78 18.62 4.74 10.58
C VAL A 78 20.12 4.91 10.83
N CYS A 79 20.89 3.83 10.94
CA CYS A 79 22.35 3.87 11.06
C CYS A 79 23.11 4.01 9.72
N GLY A 80 22.42 4.20 8.60
CA GLY A 80 22.97 4.34 7.26
C GLY A 80 23.39 3.03 6.55
N ASN A 81 23.14 1.87 7.18
CA ASN A 81 23.38 0.58 6.51
C ASN A 81 22.13 0.10 5.78
N GLU A 82 22.31 -0.60 4.67
CA GLU A 82 21.22 -1.39 4.08
C GLU A 82 20.97 -2.66 4.89
N ILE A 83 19.70 -2.98 5.08
CA ILE A 83 19.25 -4.20 5.74
C ILE A 83 18.32 -4.99 4.84
N ALA A 84 18.55 -6.30 4.79
CA ALA A 84 17.65 -7.22 4.15
C ALA A 84 16.45 -7.47 5.08
N VAL A 85 15.25 -7.24 4.57
CA VAL A 85 13.99 -7.54 5.24
C VAL A 85 13.41 -8.79 4.58
N LYS A 86 13.19 -9.86 5.34
CA LYS A 86 12.37 -10.99 4.90
C LYS A 86 10.92 -10.55 4.98
N GLU A 87 10.39 -10.10 3.86
CA GLU A 87 9.12 -9.38 3.80
C GLU A 87 7.93 -10.33 3.91
N ILE A 88 7.09 -10.07 4.88
CA ILE A 88 5.72 -10.59 4.97
C ILE A 88 4.80 -9.70 4.11
N ILE A 89 5.01 -8.40 4.19
CA ILE A 89 4.40 -7.37 3.33
C ILE A 89 5.51 -6.37 2.96
N SER A 90 5.33 -5.62 1.88
CA SER A 90 6.35 -4.68 1.35
C SER A 90 7.00 -3.83 2.47
N GLY A 91 8.29 -3.96 2.63
CA GLY A 91 9.11 -3.24 3.61
C GLY A 91 8.94 -3.67 5.08
N CYS A 92 8.06 -4.63 5.39
CA CYS A 92 7.79 -5.10 6.75
C CYS A 92 7.92 -6.62 6.86
N GLY A 93 8.57 -7.10 7.94
CA GLY A 93 8.79 -8.52 8.18
C GLY A 93 9.91 -8.78 9.17
N TYR A 94 10.73 -9.81 8.91
CA TYR A 94 11.85 -10.17 9.79
C TYR A 94 13.15 -9.57 9.27
N TYR A 95 13.88 -8.92 10.15
CA TYR A 95 15.12 -8.21 9.81
C TYR A 95 16.17 -8.25 10.92
N PHE A 96 17.41 -8.01 10.52
CA PHE A 96 18.54 -7.81 11.43
C PHE A 96 19.51 -6.80 10.80
N CYS A 97 19.91 -5.80 11.58
CA CYS A 97 20.95 -4.86 11.22
C CYS A 97 22.21 -5.05 12.07
N LYS A 98 23.38 -4.83 11.48
CA LYS A 98 24.67 -4.89 12.18
C LYS A 98 24.78 -3.88 13.35
N CYS A 99 23.96 -2.82 13.36
CA CYS A 99 23.87 -1.88 14.48
C CYS A 99 23.10 -2.45 15.70
N GLY A 100 22.54 -3.67 15.58
CA GLY A 100 21.79 -4.34 16.63
C GLY A 100 20.27 -4.14 16.59
N ILE A 101 19.74 -3.40 15.58
CA ILE A 101 18.29 -3.35 15.35
C ILE A 101 17.85 -4.69 14.75
N THR A 102 16.83 -5.29 15.34
CA THR A 102 16.24 -6.56 14.88
C THR A 102 14.73 -6.53 15.10
N THR A 103 14.01 -7.39 14.40
CA THR A 103 12.58 -7.60 14.66
C THR A 103 12.38 -7.95 16.14
N PRO A 104 11.62 -7.16 16.91
CA PRO A 104 11.35 -7.44 18.32
C PRO A 104 10.40 -8.62 18.48
N GLN A 105 10.41 -9.24 19.66
CA GLN A 105 9.25 -9.99 20.12
C GLN A 105 8.13 -8.96 20.38
N VAL A 106 7.01 -9.11 19.70
CA VAL A 106 5.90 -8.14 19.77
C VAL A 106 4.92 -8.50 20.89
N ASP A 107 4.21 -7.48 21.41
CA ASP A 107 3.21 -7.65 22.48
C ASP A 107 1.90 -8.25 21.94
N TYR A 108 1.55 -7.90 20.69
CA TYR A 108 0.36 -8.38 19.99
C TYR A 108 0.78 -9.03 18.68
N ILE A 109 0.30 -10.25 18.41
CA ILE A 109 0.62 -10.93 17.17
C ILE A 109 -0.59 -11.56 16.51
N ALA A 110 -0.82 -11.21 15.23
CA ALA A 110 -1.80 -11.87 14.40
C ALA A 110 -1.21 -13.18 13.84
N THR A 111 -1.96 -14.25 13.91
CA THR A 111 -1.59 -15.60 13.45
C THR A 111 -2.76 -16.25 12.73
N ASN A 112 -2.53 -17.39 12.07
CA ASN A 112 -3.59 -18.15 11.39
C ASN A 112 -4.41 -17.28 10.43
N VAL A 113 -3.71 -16.46 9.63
CA VAL A 113 -4.36 -15.55 8.68
C VAL A 113 -5.01 -16.35 7.54
N ASP A 114 -6.33 -16.27 7.44
CA ASP A 114 -7.13 -16.90 6.39
C ASP A 114 -7.78 -15.78 5.55
N LEU A 115 -7.06 -15.32 4.52
CA LEU A 115 -7.52 -14.22 3.66
C LEU A 115 -8.80 -14.57 2.88
N PRO A 116 -8.98 -15.79 2.33
CA PRO A 116 -10.24 -16.18 1.70
C PRO A 116 -11.46 -16.09 2.60
N ASN A 117 -11.34 -16.47 3.86
CA ASN A 117 -12.41 -16.40 4.84
C ASN A 117 -12.43 -15.08 5.62
N ARG A 118 -11.46 -14.19 5.38
CA ARG A 118 -11.32 -12.90 6.05
C ARG A 118 -11.22 -13.02 7.56
N THR A 119 -10.40 -13.96 8.06
CA THR A 119 -10.23 -14.19 9.50
C THR A 119 -8.75 -14.28 9.88
N PHE A 120 -8.46 -13.94 11.13
CA PHE A 120 -7.16 -14.21 11.76
C PHE A 120 -7.34 -14.33 13.27
N ASP A 121 -6.36 -14.94 13.93
CA ASP A 121 -6.30 -14.97 15.39
C ASP A 121 -5.36 -13.88 15.88
N LEU A 122 -5.80 -13.07 16.83
CA LEU A 122 -4.97 -12.05 17.50
C LEU A 122 -4.63 -12.52 18.91
N HIS A 123 -3.35 -12.77 19.15
CA HIS A 123 -2.84 -13.01 20.50
C HIS A 123 -2.51 -11.67 21.14
N THR A 124 -3.15 -11.40 22.25
CA THR A 124 -2.91 -10.25 23.13
C THR A 124 -2.07 -10.69 24.32
N PRO A 125 -1.57 -9.80 25.16
CA PRO A 125 -0.88 -10.18 26.41
C PRO A 125 -1.70 -11.05 27.37
N THR A 126 -3.02 -11.03 27.27
CA THR A 126 -3.93 -11.68 28.24
C THR A 126 -4.81 -12.78 27.64
N GLU A 127 -5.13 -12.69 26.34
CA GLU A 127 -6.07 -13.62 25.72
C GLU A 127 -5.82 -13.79 24.22
N LYS A 128 -6.54 -14.72 23.61
CA LYS A 128 -6.57 -14.93 22.17
C LYS A 128 -7.95 -14.56 21.63
N LEU A 129 -7.99 -13.71 20.62
CA LEU A 129 -9.21 -13.27 19.96
C LEU A 129 -9.26 -13.82 18.54
N THR A 130 -10.41 -14.30 18.08
CA THR A 130 -10.64 -14.58 16.66
C THR A 130 -11.27 -13.37 16.01
N VAL A 131 -10.59 -12.77 15.05
CA VAL A 131 -11.01 -11.55 14.37
C VAL A 131 -11.58 -11.91 13.00
N LYS A 132 -12.78 -11.39 12.71
CA LYS A 132 -13.37 -11.40 11.37
C LYS A 132 -13.19 -10.02 10.76
N MET A 133 -12.62 -9.96 9.56
CA MET A 133 -12.43 -8.72 8.83
C MET A 133 -13.61 -8.45 7.90
N GLY A 134 -13.99 -7.19 7.77
CA GLY A 134 -14.94 -6.75 6.74
C GLY A 134 -14.29 -6.36 5.42
N VAL A 135 -12.94 -6.36 5.38
CA VAL A 135 -12.10 -5.96 4.23
C VAL A 135 -11.09 -7.04 3.89
N ASP A 136 -10.60 -7.03 2.66
CA ASP A 136 -9.62 -7.97 2.15
C ASP A 136 -8.18 -7.49 2.35
N GLY A 137 -7.25 -8.43 2.28
CA GLY A 137 -5.83 -8.16 2.10
C GLY A 137 -5.00 -8.24 3.37
N LEU A 138 -3.76 -8.74 3.20
CA LEU A 138 -2.80 -8.91 4.30
C LEU A 138 -2.41 -7.57 4.95
N HIS A 139 -2.35 -6.48 4.17
CA HIS A 139 -2.11 -5.14 4.71
C HIS A 139 -3.20 -4.70 5.70
N ASN A 140 -4.44 -5.16 5.49
CA ASN A 140 -5.53 -4.87 6.42
C ASN A 140 -5.44 -5.71 7.70
N VAL A 141 -4.81 -6.88 7.70
CA VAL A 141 -4.48 -7.59 8.95
C VAL A 141 -3.60 -6.71 9.85
N TYR A 142 -2.54 -6.10 9.29
CA TYR A 142 -1.70 -5.14 10.03
C TYR A 142 -2.49 -3.92 10.51
N ASN A 143 -3.26 -3.29 9.63
CA ASN A 143 -4.02 -2.08 9.95
C ASN A 143 -5.06 -2.36 11.04
N LEU A 144 -5.85 -3.44 10.90
CA LEU A 144 -6.89 -3.80 11.85
C LEU A 144 -6.30 -4.24 13.19
N THR A 145 -5.16 -4.94 13.20
CA THR A 145 -4.44 -5.24 14.44
C THR A 145 -4.11 -3.95 15.18
N GLY A 146 -3.48 -2.96 14.52
CA GLY A 146 -3.19 -1.67 15.13
C GLY A 146 -4.44 -0.93 15.63
N VAL A 147 -5.54 -0.96 14.86
CA VAL A 147 -6.81 -0.34 15.26
C VAL A 147 -7.44 -1.03 16.47
N ILE A 148 -7.43 -2.37 16.54
CA ILE A 148 -7.96 -3.13 17.69
C ILE A 148 -7.18 -2.75 18.95
N ILE A 149 -5.86 -2.71 18.86
CA ILE A 149 -4.99 -2.31 19.98
C ILE A 149 -5.28 -0.87 20.40
N ALA A 150 -5.36 0.07 19.44
CA ALA A 150 -5.65 1.47 19.75
C ALA A 150 -7.03 1.65 20.40
N ALA A 151 -8.04 0.93 19.94
CA ALA A 151 -9.37 0.96 20.53
C ALA A 151 -9.38 0.41 21.97
N HIS A 152 -8.61 -0.65 22.21
CA HIS A 152 -8.46 -1.24 23.54
C HIS A 152 -7.63 -0.34 24.48
N GLU A 153 -6.40 0.01 24.07
CA GLU A 153 -5.42 0.68 24.94
C GLU A 153 -5.69 2.18 25.12
N PHE A 154 -6.20 2.88 24.09
CA PHE A 154 -6.44 4.33 24.16
C PHE A 154 -7.86 4.70 24.58
N LEU A 155 -8.85 3.83 24.28
CA LEU A 155 -10.27 4.12 24.51
C LEU A 155 -10.91 3.21 25.55
N ASP A 156 -10.14 2.25 26.12
CA ASP A 156 -10.61 1.27 27.11
C ASP A 156 -11.85 0.50 26.63
N LEU A 157 -11.91 0.19 25.33
CA LEU A 157 -13.02 -0.56 24.77
C LEU A 157 -12.76 -2.07 24.87
N PRO A 158 -13.74 -2.84 25.35
CA PRO A 158 -13.59 -4.29 25.44
C PRO A 158 -13.78 -4.96 24.06
N PRO A 159 -13.20 -6.16 23.85
CA PRO A 159 -13.23 -6.86 22.55
C PRO A 159 -14.63 -7.07 21.97
N ASP A 160 -15.64 -7.30 22.80
CA ASP A 160 -17.04 -7.49 22.39
C ASP A 160 -17.67 -6.24 21.76
N LYS A 161 -17.08 -5.06 21.96
CA LYS A 161 -17.46 -3.80 21.30
C LYS A 161 -16.63 -3.55 20.04
N ILE A 162 -15.35 -3.93 20.06
CA ILE A 162 -14.40 -3.68 18.96
C ILE A 162 -14.67 -4.64 17.79
N LEU A 163 -14.73 -5.96 18.04
CA LEU A 163 -14.77 -6.97 16.99
C LEU A 163 -15.99 -6.89 16.05
N PRO A 164 -17.22 -6.61 16.51
CA PRO A 164 -18.34 -6.39 15.60
C PRO A 164 -18.15 -5.20 14.67
N SER A 165 -17.54 -4.12 15.16
CA SER A 165 -17.24 -2.94 14.34
C SER A 165 -16.20 -3.25 13.27
N ILE A 166 -15.16 -4.01 13.60
CA ILE A 166 -14.15 -4.50 12.63
C ILE A 166 -14.81 -5.38 11.56
N ALA A 167 -15.68 -6.30 11.94
CA ALA A 167 -16.36 -7.20 11.01
C ALA A 167 -17.35 -6.47 10.07
N SER A 168 -17.93 -5.36 10.53
CA SER A 168 -18.87 -4.55 9.74
C SER A 168 -18.21 -3.47 8.90
N PHE A 169 -16.90 -3.22 9.08
CA PHE A 169 -16.16 -2.22 8.33
C PHE A 169 -15.91 -2.68 6.88
N THR A 170 -16.53 -2.04 5.92
CA THR A 170 -16.49 -2.42 4.49
C THR A 170 -15.40 -1.71 3.69
N GLY A 171 -14.47 -1.08 4.36
CA GLY A 171 -13.36 -0.36 3.72
C GLY A 171 -13.60 1.14 3.59
N VAL A 172 -12.62 1.79 3.00
CA VAL A 172 -12.63 3.23 2.71
C VAL A 172 -12.76 3.41 1.20
N SER A 173 -13.56 4.36 0.77
CA SER A 173 -13.70 4.71 -0.65
C SER A 173 -12.32 4.94 -1.28
N GLY A 174 -12.08 4.31 -2.43
CA GLY A 174 -10.82 4.38 -3.14
C GLY A 174 -9.71 3.46 -2.58
N ARG A 175 -10.05 2.44 -1.82
CA ARG A 175 -9.11 1.42 -1.33
C ARG A 175 -9.58 0.03 -1.73
N MET A 176 -9.03 -0.50 -2.83
CA MET A 176 -9.50 -1.73 -3.49
C MET A 176 -11.04 -1.77 -3.62
N GLU A 177 -11.62 -0.61 -3.92
CA GLU A 177 -13.07 -0.43 -3.98
C GLU A 177 -13.61 -0.99 -5.28
N GLU A 178 -14.51 -1.96 -5.19
CA GLU A 178 -15.32 -2.40 -6.32
C GLU A 178 -16.38 -1.32 -6.60
N VAL A 179 -16.29 -0.70 -7.78
CA VAL A 179 -17.20 0.41 -8.15
C VAL A 179 -18.41 -0.13 -8.88
N GLY A 180 -18.27 -1.22 -9.62
CA GLY A 180 -19.36 -1.86 -10.33
C GLY A 180 -18.89 -2.65 -11.55
N GLU A 181 -19.86 -3.21 -12.28
CA GLU A 181 -19.64 -4.01 -13.48
C GLU A 181 -19.99 -3.20 -14.74
N VAL A 182 -19.12 -3.26 -15.76
CA VAL A 182 -19.36 -2.69 -17.08
C VAL A 182 -19.04 -3.73 -18.15
N LYS A 183 -20.02 -4.07 -18.97
CA LYS A 183 -19.88 -5.06 -20.08
C LYS A 183 -19.29 -6.41 -19.64
N GLY A 184 -19.70 -6.90 -18.45
CA GLY A 184 -19.24 -8.16 -17.90
C GLY A 184 -17.83 -8.10 -17.31
N LYS A 185 -17.33 -6.90 -16.97
CA LYS A 185 -16.03 -6.69 -16.32
C LYS A 185 -16.20 -5.96 -15.02
N ASP A 186 -15.63 -6.52 -13.95
CA ASP A 186 -15.62 -5.90 -12.63
C ASP A 186 -14.56 -4.81 -12.57
N ILE A 187 -14.98 -3.61 -12.18
CA ILE A 187 -14.13 -2.41 -12.14
C ILE A 187 -13.83 -2.04 -10.69
N PHE A 188 -12.54 -1.99 -10.40
CA PHE A 188 -12.01 -1.58 -9.11
C PHE A 188 -11.25 -0.28 -9.21
N VAL A 189 -11.21 0.49 -8.13
CA VAL A 189 -10.35 1.65 -8.00
C VAL A 189 -9.52 1.58 -6.72
N ASP A 190 -8.27 2.06 -6.80
CA ASP A 190 -7.40 2.20 -5.64
C ASP A 190 -6.62 3.52 -5.70
N TYR A 191 -6.45 4.15 -4.55
CA TYR A 191 -5.75 5.43 -4.40
C TYR A 191 -4.22 5.30 -4.43
N ALA A 192 -3.67 4.09 -4.49
CA ALA A 192 -2.23 3.88 -4.47
C ALA A 192 -1.51 4.78 -5.49
N HIS A 193 -0.55 5.57 -5.02
CA HIS A 193 0.14 6.60 -5.80
C HIS A 193 1.66 6.59 -5.61
N ASN A 194 2.19 5.73 -4.74
CA ASN A 194 3.62 5.50 -4.57
C ASN A 194 4.00 4.05 -4.91
N PRO A 195 5.28 3.76 -5.20
CA PRO A 195 5.72 2.44 -5.65
C PRO A 195 5.34 1.29 -4.70
N ALA A 196 5.56 1.45 -3.39
CA ALA A 196 5.29 0.42 -2.39
C ALA A 196 3.78 0.12 -2.25
N GLY A 197 2.96 1.17 -2.25
CA GLY A 197 1.50 1.04 -2.22
C GLY A 197 0.96 0.33 -3.46
N VAL A 198 1.43 0.73 -4.65
CA VAL A 198 1.03 0.10 -5.92
C VAL A 198 1.46 -1.36 -5.97
N GLU A 199 2.70 -1.69 -5.60
CA GLU A 199 3.16 -3.07 -5.56
C GLU A 199 2.30 -3.92 -4.62
N THR A 200 2.02 -3.42 -3.43
CA THR A 200 1.21 -4.12 -2.42
C THR A 200 -0.20 -4.41 -2.96
N VAL A 201 -0.88 -3.38 -3.46
CA VAL A 201 -2.25 -3.50 -4.00
C VAL A 201 -2.31 -4.48 -5.17
N LEU A 202 -1.43 -4.33 -6.16
CA LEU A 202 -1.47 -5.18 -7.35
C LEU A 202 -1.08 -6.63 -7.06
N LYS A 203 -0.16 -6.86 -6.13
CA LYS A 203 0.21 -8.19 -5.66
C LYS A 203 -0.99 -8.88 -4.98
N GLU A 204 -1.69 -8.19 -4.12
CA GLU A 204 -2.89 -8.71 -3.47
C GLU A 204 -4.04 -8.92 -4.45
N PHE A 205 -4.27 -7.96 -5.33
CA PHE A 205 -5.29 -8.06 -6.38
C PHE A 205 -5.04 -9.29 -7.26
N LYS A 206 -3.76 -9.57 -7.60
CA LYS A 206 -3.36 -10.77 -8.36
C LYS A 206 -3.68 -12.07 -7.63
N LYS A 207 -3.49 -12.10 -6.30
CA LYS A 207 -3.82 -13.28 -5.48
C LYS A 207 -5.33 -13.53 -5.40
N LEU A 208 -6.12 -12.47 -5.28
CA LEU A 208 -7.57 -12.56 -5.11
C LEU A 208 -8.29 -12.89 -6.41
N PHE A 209 -7.90 -12.26 -7.52
CA PHE A 209 -8.68 -12.25 -8.76
C PHE A 209 -7.95 -12.87 -9.97
N GLY A 210 -6.66 -13.20 -9.85
CA GLY A 210 -5.90 -13.77 -10.96
C GLY A 210 -5.47 -12.71 -11.99
N ASP A 211 -5.82 -12.89 -13.27
CA ASP A 211 -5.45 -11.97 -14.35
C ASP A 211 -6.34 -10.72 -14.37
N PHE A 212 -5.71 -9.56 -14.57
CA PHE A 212 -6.41 -8.27 -14.61
C PHE A 212 -5.74 -7.26 -15.53
N THR A 213 -6.50 -6.22 -15.88
CA THR A 213 -6.02 -5.03 -16.58
C THR A 213 -5.81 -3.89 -15.59
N THR A 214 -4.67 -3.20 -15.67
CA THR A 214 -4.43 -1.98 -14.86
C THR A 214 -4.52 -0.73 -15.72
N VAL A 215 -5.33 0.24 -15.27
CA VAL A 215 -5.34 1.62 -15.78
C VAL A 215 -4.50 2.48 -14.84
N ILE A 216 -3.41 3.08 -15.34
CA ILE A 216 -2.48 3.87 -14.54
C ILE A 216 -2.85 5.35 -14.68
N THR A 217 -3.44 5.94 -13.63
CA THR A 217 -3.84 7.34 -13.62
C THR A 217 -2.90 8.23 -12.79
N VAL A 218 -1.96 7.62 -12.08
CA VAL A 218 -1.04 8.26 -11.14
C VAL A 218 0.15 8.92 -11.84
N SER A 219 0.67 9.98 -11.22
CA SER A 219 2.04 10.45 -11.35
C SER A 219 2.66 10.42 -9.96
N SER A 220 3.82 9.76 -9.83
CA SER A 220 4.49 9.62 -8.53
C SER A 220 5.03 10.95 -8.04
N GLU A 221 4.86 11.24 -6.77
CA GLU A 221 5.49 12.37 -6.09
C GLU A 221 7.01 12.21 -5.96
N SER A 222 7.53 10.99 -6.18
CA SER A 222 8.95 10.69 -6.31
C SER A 222 9.49 10.92 -7.74
N GLY A 223 8.72 11.59 -8.60
CA GLY A 223 9.08 11.94 -9.98
C GLY A 223 9.28 10.74 -10.87
N HIS A 224 10.09 10.92 -11.93
CA HIS A 224 10.29 9.90 -12.96
C HIS A 224 10.79 8.55 -12.44
N VAL A 225 11.62 8.53 -11.40
CA VAL A 225 12.09 7.28 -10.78
C VAL A 225 10.92 6.54 -10.13
N GLY A 226 10.09 7.23 -9.38
CA GLY A 226 8.88 6.66 -8.80
C GLY A 226 7.87 6.19 -9.86
N ASP A 227 7.71 6.94 -10.96
CA ASP A 227 6.87 6.54 -12.09
C ASP A 227 7.37 5.26 -12.75
N LEU A 228 8.71 5.10 -12.90
CA LEU A 228 9.34 3.88 -13.40
C LEU A 228 9.09 2.69 -12.49
N ASP A 229 9.20 2.87 -11.17
CA ASP A 229 9.00 1.80 -10.19
C ASP A 229 7.53 1.38 -10.11
N ILE A 230 6.60 2.33 -10.16
CA ILE A 230 5.17 2.04 -10.31
C ILE A 230 4.91 1.21 -11.57
N PHE A 231 5.46 1.65 -12.70
CA PHE A 231 5.25 0.96 -13.96
C PHE A 231 5.87 -0.45 -13.97
N ASN A 232 7.02 -0.64 -13.32
CA ASN A 232 7.65 -1.95 -13.16
C ASN A 232 6.75 -2.89 -12.34
N SER A 233 6.14 -2.42 -11.26
CA SER A 233 5.17 -3.18 -10.46
C SER A 233 3.94 -3.56 -11.30
N VAL A 234 3.42 -2.63 -12.10
CA VAL A 234 2.30 -2.92 -13.01
C VAL A 234 2.69 -3.98 -14.06
N LEU A 235 3.88 -3.88 -14.66
CA LEU A 235 4.39 -4.89 -15.60
C LEU A 235 4.53 -6.28 -14.98
N LYS A 236 4.86 -6.35 -13.70
CA LYS A 236 5.07 -7.61 -12.96
C LYS A 236 3.75 -8.36 -12.71
N PHE A 237 2.68 -7.65 -12.39
CA PHE A 237 1.44 -8.26 -11.90
C PHE A 237 0.29 -8.28 -12.91
N SER A 238 0.19 -7.29 -13.79
CA SER A 238 -0.95 -7.12 -14.69
C SER A 238 -0.79 -7.89 -16.00
N LYS A 239 -1.89 -8.43 -16.50
CA LYS A 239 -1.95 -9.02 -17.84
C LYS A 239 -1.87 -7.93 -18.92
N PHE A 240 -2.71 -6.91 -18.80
CA PHE A 240 -2.74 -5.76 -19.71
C PHE A 240 -2.58 -4.44 -18.93
N ILE A 241 -2.06 -3.43 -19.63
CA ILE A 241 -1.69 -2.14 -19.05
C ILE A 241 -2.20 -1.02 -19.94
N VAL A 242 -2.97 -0.11 -19.35
CA VAL A 242 -3.44 1.11 -20.02
C VAL A 242 -2.88 2.32 -19.26
N PRO A 243 -1.78 2.93 -19.74
CA PRO A 243 -1.27 4.16 -19.15
C PRO A 243 -2.22 5.32 -19.49
N ALA A 244 -2.85 5.93 -18.51
CA ALA A 244 -3.79 7.03 -18.68
C ALA A 244 -3.20 8.40 -18.33
N SER A 245 -2.30 8.49 -17.32
CA SER A 245 -1.64 9.75 -16.97
C SER A 245 -0.50 10.09 -17.95
N VAL A 246 -0.16 11.36 -18.05
CA VAL A 246 1.00 11.83 -18.85
C VAL A 246 2.29 11.15 -18.40
N ALA A 247 2.51 11.04 -17.10
CA ALA A 247 3.69 10.39 -16.54
C ALA A 247 3.76 8.90 -16.95
N SER A 248 2.68 8.15 -16.74
CA SER A 248 2.63 6.72 -17.08
C SER A 248 2.80 6.47 -18.58
N GLN A 249 2.30 7.35 -19.44
CA GLN A 249 2.45 7.23 -20.90
C GLN A 249 3.90 7.49 -21.36
N LYS A 250 4.61 8.45 -20.73
CA LYS A 250 6.04 8.66 -20.99
C LYS A 250 6.85 7.40 -20.69
N VAL A 251 6.63 6.82 -19.49
CA VAL A 251 7.29 5.56 -19.10
C VAL A 251 6.93 4.41 -20.04
N ALA A 252 5.65 4.29 -20.41
CA ALA A 252 5.20 3.26 -21.35
C ALA A 252 5.93 3.34 -22.69
N LEU A 253 6.09 4.55 -23.25
CA LEU A 253 6.84 4.76 -24.49
C LEU A 253 8.33 4.38 -24.37
N GLU A 254 8.97 4.70 -23.24
CA GLU A 254 10.35 4.28 -22.96
C GLU A 254 10.46 2.75 -22.92
N LYS A 255 9.55 2.07 -22.22
CA LYS A 255 9.52 0.61 -22.12
C LYS A 255 9.26 -0.05 -23.48
N LEU A 256 8.35 0.48 -24.30
CA LEU A 256 8.07 -0.02 -25.64
C LEU A 256 9.26 0.17 -26.61
N ARG A 257 9.99 1.28 -26.51
CA ARG A 257 11.22 1.49 -27.28
C ARG A 257 12.31 0.50 -26.89
N ALA A 258 12.46 0.22 -25.59
CA ALA A 258 13.44 -0.73 -25.08
C ALA A 258 13.07 -2.20 -25.37
N ASN A 259 11.77 -2.52 -25.36
CA ASN A 259 11.27 -3.87 -25.61
C ASN A 259 9.95 -3.85 -26.41
N PRO A 260 9.99 -3.91 -27.76
CA PRO A 260 8.78 -3.90 -28.60
C PRO A 260 7.82 -5.06 -28.37
N LYS A 261 8.23 -6.18 -27.74
CA LYS A 261 7.33 -7.29 -27.39
C LYS A 261 6.25 -6.90 -26.38
N LEU A 262 6.42 -5.79 -25.70
CA LEU A 262 5.42 -5.26 -24.77
C LEU A 262 4.19 -4.65 -25.48
N ASN A 263 4.22 -4.47 -26.81
CA ASN A 263 3.05 -3.99 -27.58
C ASN A 263 1.80 -4.86 -27.41
N ASP A 264 1.97 -6.14 -27.10
CA ASP A 264 0.83 -7.05 -26.86
C ASP A 264 0.22 -6.88 -25.46
N ARG A 265 0.87 -6.09 -24.58
CA ARG A 265 0.45 -5.88 -23.19
C ARG A 265 0.17 -4.42 -22.84
N ILE A 266 0.80 -3.47 -23.51
CA ILE A 266 0.68 -2.04 -23.22
C ILE A 266 -0.14 -1.37 -24.30
N PHE A 267 -1.27 -0.80 -23.91
CA PHE A 267 -2.23 -0.15 -24.80
C PHE A 267 -2.27 1.36 -24.51
N LEU A 268 -1.46 2.13 -25.23
CA LEU A 268 -1.35 3.58 -25.04
C LEU A 268 -2.72 4.25 -25.16
N ASN A 269 -3.00 5.17 -24.25
CA ASN A 269 -4.13 6.07 -24.36
C ASN A 269 -3.80 7.21 -25.36
N HIS A 270 -4.78 7.74 -26.06
CA HIS A 270 -4.54 8.90 -26.93
C HIS A 270 -4.46 10.16 -26.06
N VAL A 271 -3.25 10.69 -25.92
CA VAL A 271 -3.03 12.03 -25.36
C VAL A 271 -2.40 12.85 -26.46
N ASP A 272 -3.21 13.74 -27.03
CA ASP A 272 -2.71 14.76 -27.94
C ASP A 272 -1.88 15.76 -27.13
N ASP A 273 -0.56 15.79 -27.36
CA ASP A 273 0.36 16.81 -26.90
C ASP A 273 0.82 16.76 -25.42
N PHE A 274 1.71 15.81 -25.09
CA PHE A 274 2.37 15.67 -23.78
C PHE A 274 3.12 16.93 -23.30
N GLU A 275 3.54 17.80 -24.19
CA GLU A 275 4.37 18.98 -23.86
C GLU A 275 3.57 20.17 -23.34
N LYS A 276 2.26 20.19 -23.53
CA LYS A 276 1.40 21.35 -23.18
C LYS A 276 0.62 21.20 -21.88
N LYS A 277 0.63 20.02 -21.23
CA LYS A 277 -0.13 19.81 -20.00
C LYS A 277 0.67 20.23 -18.76
N GLY A 278 0.06 21.09 -17.95
CA GLY A 278 0.61 21.56 -16.67
C GLY A 278 0.58 20.53 -15.53
N THR A 279 -0.14 19.40 -15.69
CA THR A 279 -0.23 18.33 -14.69
C THR A 279 0.24 17.01 -15.29
N LEU A 280 0.98 16.22 -14.49
CA LEU A 280 1.47 14.89 -14.88
C LEU A 280 0.45 13.77 -14.62
N GLY A 281 -0.51 14.00 -13.71
CA GLY A 281 -1.61 13.11 -13.42
C GLY A 281 -2.68 13.08 -14.51
N ALA A 282 -3.62 12.14 -14.43
CA ALA A 282 -4.69 11.99 -15.41
C ALA A 282 -5.83 13.00 -15.19
N SER A 283 -6.37 13.57 -16.26
CA SER A 283 -7.63 14.31 -16.28
C SER A 283 -8.83 13.35 -16.28
N GLU A 284 -10.03 13.87 -16.07
CA GLU A 284 -11.27 13.08 -16.16
C GLU A 284 -11.44 12.38 -17.50
N GLU A 285 -11.16 13.06 -18.61
CA GLU A 285 -11.26 12.50 -19.95
C GLU A 285 -10.25 11.36 -20.17
N GLU A 286 -9.01 11.54 -19.67
CA GLU A 286 -7.99 10.50 -19.77
C GLU A 286 -8.31 9.25 -18.94
N VAL A 287 -8.92 9.42 -17.76
CA VAL A 287 -9.44 8.30 -16.96
C VAL A 287 -10.56 7.59 -17.72
N ARG A 288 -11.49 8.34 -18.28
CA ARG A 288 -12.62 7.81 -19.09
C ARG A 288 -12.12 7.00 -20.29
N ASP A 289 -11.20 7.54 -21.05
CA ASP A 289 -10.66 6.87 -22.24
C ASP A 289 -9.80 5.66 -21.86
N GLY A 290 -9.04 5.77 -20.77
CA GLY A 290 -8.28 4.64 -20.22
C GLY A 290 -9.20 3.47 -19.82
N LEU A 291 -10.28 3.76 -19.11
CA LEU A 291 -11.27 2.76 -18.72
C LEU A 291 -12.00 2.18 -19.93
N ARG A 292 -12.44 3.01 -20.89
CA ARG A 292 -13.05 2.54 -22.15
C ARG A 292 -12.13 1.58 -22.91
N LYS A 293 -10.84 1.85 -22.93
CA LYS A 293 -9.87 0.96 -23.54
C LYS A 293 -9.73 -0.34 -22.75
N ALA A 294 -9.61 -0.27 -21.43
CA ALA A 294 -9.44 -1.42 -20.57
C ALA A 294 -10.61 -2.41 -20.63
N ILE A 295 -11.86 -1.91 -20.65
CA ILE A 295 -13.06 -2.77 -20.73
C ILE A 295 -13.21 -3.49 -22.08
N ASN A 296 -12.48 -3.11 -23.12
CA ASN A 296 -12.46 -3.79 -24.41
C ASN A 296 -11.32 -4.82 -24.54
N LEU A 297 -10.45 -4.96 -23.53
CA LEU A 297 -9.38 -5.97 -23.51
C LEU A 297 -9.92 -7.31 -22.99
N ASP A 298 -9.25 -8.40 -23.37
CA ASP A 298 -9.62 -9.77 -22.98
C ASP A 298 -9.14 -10.06 -21.54
N CYS A 299 -9.85 -9.44 -20.56
CA CYS A 299 -9.63 -9.63 -19.13
C CYS A 299 -10.89 -9.22 -18.36
N GLU A 300 -11.38 -10.05 -17.45
CA GLU A 300 -12.62 -9.80 -16.71
C GLU A 300 -12.48 -8.72 -15.65
N MET A 301 -11.29 -8.63 -15.03
CA MET A 301 -11.00 -7.70 -13.95
C MET A 301 -10.25 -6.48 -14.44
N VAL A 302 -10.67 -5.30 -14.00
CA VAL A 302 -10.00 -4.02 -14.27
C VAL A 302 -9.77 -3.29 -12.95
N ILE A 303 -8.54 -2.85 -12.71
CA ILE A 303 -8.23 -1.95 -11.59
C ILE A 303 -7.63 -0.65 -12.13
N ALA A 304 -8.21 0.49 -11.72
CA ALA A 304 -7.63 1.80 -11.98
C ALA A 304 -6.94 2.31 -10.70
N ILE A 305 -5.66 2.69 -10.83
CA ILE A 305 -4.82 3.10 -9.70
C ILE A 305 -4.49 4.59 -9.78
N GLY A 306 -4.47 5.24 -8.61
CA GLY A 306 -4.11 6.63 -8.42
C GLY A 306 -5.25 7.54 -7.98
N GLU A 307 -4.92 8.77 -7.57
CA GLU A 307 -5.88 9.76 -7.10
C GLU A 307 -6.99 10.05 -8.12
N ALA A 308 -6.63 10.23 -9.39
CA ALA A 308 -7.59 10.56 -10.44
C ALA A 308 -8.60 9.42 -10.67
N ALA A 309 -8.19 8.15 -10.56
CA ALA A 309 -9.10 7.01 -10.65
C ALA A 309 -10.17 7.07 -9.55
N THR A 310 -9.77 7.36 -8.33
CA THR A 310 -10.68 7.48 -7.18
C THR A 310 -11.58 8.71 -7.29
N LYS A 311 -11.01 9.85 -7.69
CA LYS A 311 -11.74 11.12 -7.84
C LYS A 311 -12.84 11.05 -8.90
N TYR A 312 -12.56 10.37 -10.02
CA TYR A 312 -13.45 10.31 -11.17
C TYR A 312 -14.16 8.95 -11.32
N LYS A 313 -14.22 8.13 -10.27
CA LYS A 313 -14.79 6.78 -10.32
C LYS A 313 -16.26 6.72 -10.78
N SER A 314 -17.04 7.78 -10.56
CA SER A 314 -18.43 7.86 -11.04
C SER A 314 -18.58 7.76 -12.56
N ILE A 315 -17.50 8.05 -13.32
CA ILE A 315 -17.46 7.90 -14.77
C ILE A 315 -17.81 6.47 -15.22
N ILE A 316 -17.54 5.47 -14.38
CA ILE A 316 -17.76 4.06 -14.68
C ILE A 316 -19.22 3.79 -15.06
N PHE A 317 -20.17 4.50 -14.46
CA PHE A 317 -21.60 4.36 -14.76
C PHE A 317 -22.01 4.96 -16.12
N ASP A 318 -21.12 5.72 -16.78
CA ASP A 318 -21.34 6.38 -18.07
C ASP A 318 -20.51 5.74 -19.22
N LEU A 319 -19.89 4.57 -19.00
CA LEU A 319 -19.05 3.86 -19.98
C LEU A 319 -19.85 2.88 -20.81
#